data_2c5808a1a9b35594b2e8fd2e8be3df4a
#
_entry.id   2c5808a1a9b35594b2e8fd2e8be3df4a
#
_cell.length_a   1.000
_cell.length_b   1.000
_cell.length_c   1.000
_cell.angle_alpha   90.00
_cell.angle_beta   90.00
_cell.angle_gamma   90.00
#
_symmetry.space_group_name_H-M   'P 1'
#
loop_
_entity.id
_entity.type
_entity.pdbx_description
1 polymer ?
#
loop_
_entity_poly.entity_id
_entity_poly.type
_entity_poly.pdbx_seq_one_letter_code
_entity_poly.pdbx_strand_id
1 'polypeptide(L)'
;MYKISELIKGELCFFPELGYGFYPVPPDRPYDENYFEKYQKLADTEMGREITQSRMDLVNRHYSGELCDVGIGCGQFVESMGCYGYDVNSSGIEWLKKRNKYRDIYRAPVGALSFWDVLEHIDEPEKAVAMAKEWVFVSIPFFESAEHITGSRHFRKDEHIHYWTHEGFIRWFSLNGFSCEEFNDAESEIGREGIRTYAFRRVRNANQITTS
;
A
#
# COMPACT_ATOMS: atom_id res chain seq x y z
N MET A 1 -9.61 20.91 -24.69
CA MET A 1 -8.62 19.92 -24.19
C MET A 1 -9.47 18.78 -23.68
N TYR A 2 -9.56 17.65 -24.41
CA TYR A 2 -10.33 16.47 -23.98
C TYR A 2 -9.60 15.85 -22.77
N LYS A 3 -10.37 15.48 -21.73
CA LYS A 3 -9.80 14.69 -20.63
C LYS A 3 -9.38 13.34 -21.19
N ILE A 4 -8.19 12.87 -20.89
CA ILE A 4 -7.67 11.56 -21.34
C ILE A 4 -8.65 10.44 -20.96
N SER A 5 -9.33 10.54 -19.83
CA SER A 5 -10.40 9.63 -19.39
C SER A 5 -11.63 9.55 -20.31
N GLU A 6 -11.86 10.55 -21.19
CA GLU A 6 -12.95 10.54 -22.16
C GLU A 6 -12.58 9.82 -23.45
N LEU A 7 -11.28 9.67 -23.73
CA LEU A 7 -10.74 9.03 -24.93
C LEU A 7 -10.57 7.50 -24.78
N ILE A 8 -10.46 6.99 -23.53
CA ILE A 8 -10.12 5.60 -23.23
C ILE A 8 -11.17 5.00 -22.28
N LYS A 9 -12.44 4.97 -22.72
CA LYS A 9 -13.51 4.37 -21.92
C LYS A 9 -13.31 2.86 -21.75
N GLY A 10 -13.01 2.47 -20.53
CA GLY A 10 -13.02 1.07 -20.09
C GLY A 10 -11.76 0.26 -20.38
N GLU A 11 -10.66 0.89 -20.80
CA GLU A 11 -9.38 0.24 -21.04
C GLU A 11 -8.32 0.71 -20.03
N LEU A 12 -7.33 -0.16 -19.76
CA LEU A 12 -6.16 0.19 -18.97
C LEU A 12 -5.30 1.22 -19.73
N CYS A 13 -5.03 2.36 -19.12
CA CYS A 13 -4.05 3.32 -19.62
C CYS A 13 -2.67 2.91 -19.10
N PHE A 14 -1.79 2.42 -19.96
CA PHE A 14 -0.45 1.98 -19.58
C PHE A 14 0.63 2.79 -20.27
N PHE A 15 1.67 3.17 -19.51
CA PHE A 15 2.85 3.92 -19.96
C PHE A 15 4.10 3.04 -19.79
N PRO A 16 4.55 2.36 -20.86
CA PRO A 16 5.63 1.37 -20.79
C PRO A 16 6.94 1.95 -20.25
N GLU A 17 7.28 3.19 -20.65
CA GLU A 17 8.49 3.89 -20.20
C GLU A 17 8.49 4.23 -18.70
N LEU A 18 7.31 4.29 -18.08
CA LEU A 18 7.16 4.51 -16.64
C LEU A 18 6.97 3.19 -15.87
N GLY A 19 6.62 2.11 -16.56
CA GLY A 19 6.20 0.86 -15.96
C GLY A 19 4.95 1.02 -15.08
N TYR A 20 4.04 1.91 -15.51
CA TYR A 20 2.87 2.31 -14.73
C TYR A 20 1.61 2.34 -15.60
N GLY A 21 0.51 1.91 -15.03
CA GLY A 21 -0.81 2.03 -15.61
C GLY A 21 -1.86 2.44 -14.61
N PHE A 22 -2.97 2.96 -15.10
CA PHE A 22 -4.13 3.23 -14.28
C PHE A 22 -5.42 2.84 -15.01
N TYR A 23 -6.45 2.50 -14.25
CA TYR A 23 -7.78 2.26 -14.78
C TYR A 23 -8.64 3.52 -14.57
N PRO A 24 -9.17 4.13 -15.66
CA PRO A 24 -9.75 5.47 -15.60
C PRO A 24 -11.17 5.52 -15.01
N VAL A 25 -11.78 4.38 -14.73
CA VAL A 25 -13.12 4.31 -14.14
C VAL A 25 -12.98 4.20 -12.62
N PRO A 26 -13.64 5.06 -11.84
CA PRO A 26 -13.61 4.97 -10.39
C PRO A 26 -14.09 3.60 -9.89
N PRO A 27 -13.48 3.03 -8.85
CA PRO A 27 -13.94 1.78 -8.26
C PRO A 27 -15.36 1.94 -7.70
N ASP A 28 -16.19 0.91 -7.89
CA ASP A 28 -17.60 0.90 -7.44
C ASP A 28 -17.83 -0.02 -6.23
N ARG A 29 -16.77 -0.55 -5.64
CA ARG A 29 -16.88 -1.51 -4.54
C ARG A 29 -16.92 -0.81 -3.19
N PRO A 30 -18.00 -0.96 -2.41
CA PRO A 30 -18.10 -0.36 -1.09
C PRO A 30 -17.19 -1.08 -0.09
N TYR A 31 -16.50 -0.31 0.75
CA TYR A 31 -15.80 -0.80 1.94
C TYR A 31 -16.79 -0.79 3.11
N ASP A 32 -17.62 -1.86 3.23
CA ASP A 32 -18.67 -1.98 4.23
C ASP A 32 -18.25 -2.91 5.40
N GLU A 33 -19.20 -3.19 6.30
CA GLU A 33 -19.00 -4.06 7.45
C GLU A 33 -18.65 -5.51 7.03
N ASN A 34 -19.26 -6.01 5.94
CA ASN A 34 -18.95 -7.35 5.40
C ASN A 34 -17.48 -7.46 4.97
N TYR A 35 -16.90 -6.36 4.49
CA TYR A 35 -15.48 -6.30 4.14
C TYR A 35 -14.60 -6.54 5.37
N PHE A 36 -14.88 -5.86 6.49
CA PHE A 36 -14.16 -6.02 7.75
C PHE A 36 -14.24 -7.46 8.29
N GLU A 37 -15.45 -8.04 8.34
CA GLU A 37 -15.65 -9.42 8.79
C GLU A 37 -14.92 -10.47 7.91
N LYS A 38 -14.90 -10.25 6.59
CA LYS A 38 -14.16 -11.11 5.66
C LYS A 38 -12.68 -11.16 6.00
N TYR A 39 -12.06 -10.01 6.24
CA TYR A 39 -10.65 -9.94 6.60
C TYR A 39 -10.37 -10.54 7.98
N GLN A 40 -11.30 -10.44 8.92
CA GLN A 40 -11.17 -11.08 10.21
C GLN A 40 -11.10 -12.62 10.08
N LYS A 41 -11.96 -13.22 9.26
CA LYS A 41 -11.93 -14.66 8.99
C LYS A 41 -10.62 -15.10 8.31
N LEU A 42 -10.09 -14.30 7.38
CA LEU A 42 -8.81 -14.60 6.72
C LEU A 42 -7.63 -14.48 7.69
N ALA A 43 -7.65 -13.50 8.56
CA ALA A 43 -6.61 -13.27 9.58
C ALA A 43 -6.46 -14.44 10.55
N ASP A 44 -7.57 -15.12 10.88
CA ASP A 44 -7.59 -16.27 11.78
C ASP A 44 -7.04 -17.57 11.15
N THR A 45 -6.75 -17.57 9.84
CA THR A 45 -6.12 -18.72 9.16
C THR A 45 -4.62 -18.80 9.46
N GLU A 46 -4.01 -19.99 9.24
CA GLU A 46 -2.56 -20.15 9.33
C GLU A 46 -1.85 -19.20 8.37
N MET A 47 -2.27 -19.16 7.09
CA MET A 47 -1.76 -18.23 6.08
C MET A 47 -1.85 -16.77 6.54
N GLY A 48 -2.97 -16.34 7.12
CA GLY A 48 -3.14 -14.96 7.60
C GLY A 48 -2.14 -14.60 8.70
N ARG A 49 -1.84 -15.53 9.59
CA ARG A 49 -0.83 -15.36 10.65
C ARG A 49 0.59 -15.31 10.08
N GLU A 50 0.92 -16.18 9.13
CA GLU A 50 2.24 -16.21 8.47
C GLU A 50 2.50 -14.94 7.68
N ILE A 51 1.51 -14.44 6.94
CA ILE A 51 1.59 -13.16 6.22
C ILE A 51 1.82 -12.02 7.21
N THR A 52 1.05 -11.96 8.29
CA THR A 52 1.22 -10.92 9.32
C THR A 52 2.62 -10.98 9.93
N GLN A 53 3.12 -12.17 10.24
CA GLN A 53 4.48 -12.35 10.77
C GLN A 53 5.55 -11.89 9.77
N SER A 54 5.43 -12.26 8.49
CA SER A 54 6.35 -11.85 7.43
C SER A 54 6.41 -10.32 7.28
N ARG A 55 5.25 -9.64 7.37
CA ARG A 55 5.16 -8.17 7.36
C ARG A 55 5.83 -7.54 8.57
N MET A 56 5.61 -8.09 9.76
CA MET A 56 6.26 -7.64 10.99
C MET A 56 7.78 -7.81 10.92
N ASP A 57 8.25 -8.94 10.40
CA ASP A 57 9.69 -9.22 10.25
C ASP A 57 10.34 -8.24 9.28
N LEU A 58 9.67 -7.90 8.16
CA LEU A 58 10.15 -6.87 7.24
C LEU A 58 10.28 -5.52 7.95
N VAL A 59 9.25 -5.07 8.64
CA VAL A 59 9.29 -3.80 9.37
C VAL A 59 10.41 -3.81 10.41
N ASN A 60 10.48 -4.85 11.25
CA ASN A 60 11.44 -4.94 12.36
C ASN A 60 12.89 -5.00 11.91
N ARG A 61 13.18 -5.47 10.70
CA ARG A 61 14.54 -5.43 10.12
C ARG A 61 15.02 -4.01 9.84
N HIS A 62 14.10 -3.09 9.54
CA HIS A 62 14.44 -1.75 9.05
C HIS A 62 14.08 -0.62 10.00
N TYR A 63 13.06 -0.80 10.84
CA TYR A 63 12.48 0.29 11.62
C TYR A 63 11.93 -0.17 12.96
N SER A 64 12.17 0.67 14.00
CA SER A 64 11.68 0.42 15.37
C SER A 64 10.97 1.65 15.97
N GLY A 65 10.69 2.68 15.15
CA GLY A 65 10.02 3.90 15.60
C GLY A 65 8.50 3.85 15.49
N GLU A 66 7.89 5.03 15.41
CA GLU A 66 6.42 5.17 15.28
C GLU A 66 5.97 4.73 13.88
N LEU A 67 5.11 3.71 13.82
CA LEU A 67 4.48 3.17 12.61
C LEU A 67 2.98 3.44 12.62
N CYS A 68 2.43 3.77 11.46
CA CYS A 68 0.98 3.79 11.22
C CYS A 68 0.63 2.93 10.01
N ASP A 69 -0.23 1.94 10.23
CA ASP A 69 -0.77 1.07 9.18
C ASP A 69 -1.95 1.75 8.50
N VAL A 70 -1.92 1.82 7.17
CA VAL A 70 -2.96 2.46 6.34
C VAL A 70 -3.78 1.40 5.66
N GLY A 71 -5.12 1.46 5.85
CA GLY A 71 -6.02 0.41 5.36
C GLY A 71 -5.90 -0.86 6.19
N ILE A 72 -6.30 -0.79 7.47
CA ILE A 72 -6.01 -1.81 8.49
C ILE A 72 -6.65 -3.18 8.26
N GLY A 73 -7.55 -3.32 7.27
CA GLY A 73 -8.35 -4.53 7.10
C GLY A 73 -9.16 -4.83 8.37
N CYS A 74 -8.83 -5.93 9.07
CA CYS A 74 -9.44 -6.27 10.36
C CYS A 74 -8.63 -5.82 11.59
N GLY A 75 -7.48 -5.16 11.39
CA GLY A 75 -6.61 -4.67 12.46
C GLY A 75 -5.61 -5.68 13.02
N GLN A 76 -5.50 -6.89 12.45
CA GLN A 76 -4.57 -7.92 12.94
C GLN A 76 -3.11 -7.41 12.97
N PHE A 77 -2.64 -6.78 11.89
CA PHE A 77 -1.30 -6.23 11.84
C PHE A 77 -1.09 -5.12 12.89
N VAL A 78 -2.06 -4.22 13.03
CA VAL A 78 -2.03 -3.15 14.04
C VAL A 78 -1.93 -3.70 15.47
N GLU A 79 -2.68 -4.76 15.79
CA GLU A 79 -2.60 -5.42 17.10
C GLU A 79 -1.27 -6.12 17.32
N SER A 80 -0.84 -6.94 16.36
CA SER A 80 0.38 -7.75 16.45
C SER A 80 1.63 -6.88 16.51
N MET A 81 1.70 -5.81 15.71
CA MET A 81 2.82 -4.87 15.67
C MET A 81 2.76 -3.84 16.81
N GLY A 82 1.62 -3.65 17.45
CA GLY A 82 1.43 -2.64 18.49
C GLY A 82 1.40 -1.20 17.97
N CYS A 83 1.22 -0.98 16.67
CA CYS A 83 1.30 0.32 16.00
C CYS A 83 -0.02 1.09 15.99
N TYR A 84 -0.01 2.31 15.41
CA TYR A 84 -1.21 3.07 15.07
C TYR A 84 -1.81 2.57 13.76
N GLY A 85 -3.03 3.02 13.44
CA GLY A 85 -3.69 2.73 12.18
C GLY A 85 -4.54 3.88 11.67
N TYR A 86 -4.72 3.89 10.35
CA TYR A 86 -5.63 4.77 9.61
C TYR A 86 -6.48 3.93 8.67
N ASP A 87 -7.75 4.25 8.58
CA ASP A 87 -8.68 3.61 7.64
C ASP A 87 -9.73 4.62 7.17
N VAL A 88 -10.37 4.33 6.03
CA VAL A 88 -11.53 5.06 5.50
C VAL A 88 -12.85 4.35 5.82
N ASN A 89 -12.80 3.04 6.14
CA ASN A 89 -13.94 2.25 6.56
C ASN A 89 -14.37 2.64 7.98
N SER A 90 -15.65 2.96 8.16
CA SER A 90 -16.20 3.35 9.47
C SER A 90 -15.99 2.31 10.56
N SER A 91 -16.14 1.02 10.25
CA SER A 91 -15.91 -0.08 11.20
C SER A 91 -14.43 -0.15 11.63
N GLY A 92 -13.48 0.04 10.70
CA GLY A 92 -12.05 0.13 10.98
C GLY A 92 -11.71 1.34 11.85
N ILE A 93 -12.27 2.50 11.54
CA ILE A 93 -12.09 3.73 12.32
C ILE A 93 -12.60 3.55 13.75
N GLU A 94 -13.79 2.98 13.94
CA GLU A 94 -14.34 2.72 15.27
C GLU A 94 -13.49 1.72 16.05
N TRP A 95 -13.04 0.65 15.39
CA TRP A 95 -12.17 -0.35 15.97
C TRP A 95 -10.87 0.27 16.51
N LEU A 96 -10.24 1.15 15.70
CA LEU A 96 -9.03 1.89 16.08
C LEU A 96 -9.27 2.87 17.23
N LYS A 97 -10.37 3.64 17.17
CA LYS A 97 -10.72 4.62 18.23
C LYS A 97 -10.97 3.95 19.57
N LYS A 98 -11.69 2.81 19.60
CA LYS A 98 -11.93 2.03 20.83
C LYS A 98 -10.63 1.56 21.49
N ARG A 99 -9.52 1.43 20.72
CA ARG A 99 -8.20 1.00 21.21
C ARG A 99 -7.19 2.14 21.41
N ASN A 100 -7.60 3.39 21.20
CA ASN A 100 -6.72 4.56 21.18
C ASN A 100 -5.55 4.44 20.18
N LYS A 101 -5.79 3.78 19.04
CA LYS A 101 -4.80 3.54 17.98
C LYS A 101 -5.09 4.31 16.69
N TYR A 102 -6.20 5.06 16.60
CA TYR A 102 -6.53 5.84 15.42
C TYR A 102 -5.57 7.02 15.24
N ARG A 103 -5.00 7.14 14.03
CA ARG A 103 -4.18 8.28 13.63
C ARG A 103 -4.52 8.70 12.21
N ASP A 104 -4.99 9.92 12.06
CA ASP A 104 -5.21 10.53 10.75
C ASP A 104 -3.85 10.97 10.17
N ILE A 105 -3.37 10.22 9.18
CA ILE A 105 -2.07 10.45 8.56
C ILE A 105 -1.98 11.78 7.81
N TYR A 106 -3.11 12.30 7.31
CA TYR A 106 -3.13 13.57 6.56
C TYR A 106 -3.06 14.81 7.45
N ARG A 107 -3.18 14.66 8.77
CA ARG A 107 -3.03 15.77 9.73
C ARG A 107 -1.60 16.07 10.12
N ALA A 108 -0.77 15.04 10.25
CA ALA A 108 0.62 15.20 10.64
C ALA A 108 1.48 14.03 10.14
N PRO A 109 2.70 14.29 9.62
CA PRO A 109 3.62 13.25 9.19
C PRO A 109 4.01 12.33 10.36
N VAL A 110 4.14 11.03 10.06
CA VAL A 110 4.54 9.96 11.00
C VAL A 110 5.92 9.42 10.64
N GLY A 111 6.55 8.68 11.54
CA GLY A 111 7.88 8.09 11.30
C GLY A 111 7.87 7.14 10.12
N ALA A 112 6.99 6.15 10.14
CA ALA A 112 6.80 5.20 9.05
C ALA A 112 5.33 4.92 8.75
N LEU A 113 5.05 4.53 7.51
CA LEU A 113 3.74 4.05 7.05
C LEU A 113 3.86 2.64 6.51
N SER A 114 2.81 1.83 6.69
CA SER A 114 2.63 0.57 5.97
C SER A 114 1.34 0.58 5.14
N PHE A 115 1.40 -0.07 3.97
CA PHE A 115 0.29 -0.23 3.02
C PHE A 115 0.27 -1.69 2.56
N TRP A 116 -0.61 -2.50 3.12
CA TRP A 116 -0.70 -3.92 2.80
C TRP A 116 -1.89 -4.19 1.87
N ASP A 117 -1.63 -4.18 0.54
CA ASP A 117 -2.65 -4.22 -0.52
C ASP A 117 -3.62 -3.02 -0.43
N VAL A 118 -3.08 -1.82 -0.37
CA VAL A 118 -3.86 -0.59 -0.15
C VAL A 118 -3.47 0.52 -1.12
N LEU A 119 -2.16 0.65 -1.45
CA LEU A 119 -1.66 1.81 -2.19
C LEU A 119 -2.27 1.90 -3.60
N GLU A 120 -2.57 0.76 -4.22
CA GLU A 120 -3.22 0.64 -5.52
C GLU A 120 -4.69 1.13 -5.54
N HIS A 121 -5.29 1.33 -4.38
CA HIS A 121 -6.67 1.80 -4.24
C HIS A 121 -6.78 3.30 -3.92
N ILE A 122 -5.67 3.97 -3.61
CA ILE A 122 -5.66 5.39 -3.19
C ILE A 122 -5.60 6.28 -4.43
N ASP A 123 -6.54 7.24 -4.57
CA ASP A 123 -6.60 8.14 -5.72
C ASP A 123 -5.31 8.94 -5.94
N GLU A 124 -4.71 9.45 -4.86
CA GLU A 124 -3.49 10.27 -4.87
C GLU A 124 -2.45 9.64 -3.93
N PRO A 125 -1.85 8.48 -4.30
CA PRO A 125 -0.98 7.72 -3.41
C PRO A 125 0.30 8.49 -3.03
N GLU A 126 0.76 9.42 -3.87
CA GLU A 126 1.89 10.31 -3.57
C GLU A 126 1.63 11.21 -2.36
N LYS A 127 0.38 11.64 -2.14
CA LYS A 127 0.02 12.43 -0.95
C LYS A 127 0.09 11.59 0.33
N ALA A 128 -0.29 10.31 0.24
CA ALA A 128 -0.21 9.39 1.37
C ALA A 128 1.25 9.08 1.73
N VAL A 129 2.08 8.68 0.76
CA VAL A 129 3.49 8.34 1.04
C VAL A 129 4.32 9.57 1.46
N ALA A 130 3.94 10.78 1.02
CA ALA A 130 4.58 12.02 1.45
C ALA A 130 4.53 12.22 2.97
N MET A 131 3.54 11.64 3.64
CA MET A 131 3.35 11.73 5.09
C MET A 131 4.29 10.83 5.92
N ALA A 132 5.04 9.92 5.30
CA ALA A 132 6.08 9.16 5.98
C ALA A 132 7.39 9.98 6.05
N LYS A 133 7.95 10.12 7.26
CA LYS A 133 9.21 10.85 7.49
C LYS A 133 10.45 10.05 7.12
N GLU A 134 10.39 8.72 7.30
CA GLU A 134 11.57 7.85 7.22
C GLU A 134 11.35 6.62 6.35
N TRP A 135 10.27 5.86 6.58
CA TRP A 135 10.05 4.58 5.92
C TRP A 135 8.63 4.41 5.40
N VAL A 136 8.53 3.69 4.29
CA VAL A 136 7.27 3.16 3.75
C VAL A 136 7.45 1.68 3.47
N PHE A 137 6.54 0.85 4.01
CA PHE A 137 6.46 -0.59 3.79
C PHE A 137 5.21 -0.90 2.97
N VAL A 138 5.35 -1.71 1.93
CA VAL A 138 4.22 -1.97 1.02
C VAL A 138 4.19 -3.44 0.62
N SER A 139 3.02 -4.08 0.62
CA SER A 139 2.76 -5.23 -0.23
C SER A 139 1.77 -4.85 -1.32
N ILE A 140 2.00 -5.30 -2.55
CA ILE A 140 1.23 -4.89 -3.71
C ILE A 140 1.31 -5.95 -4.82
N PRO A 141 0.26 -6.12 -5.64
CA PRO A 141 0.37 -6.88 -6.88
C PRO A 141 1.43 -6.28 -7.80
N PHE A 142 2.32 -7.10 -8.33
CA PHE A 142 3.32 -6.65 -9.29
C PHE A 142 3.12 -7.30 -10.66
N PHE A 143 3.55 -6.58 -11.70
CA PHE A 143 3.35 -6.98 -13.07
C PHE A 143 4.64 -6.80 -13.88
N GLU A 144 4.71 -7.46 -15.05
CA GLU A 144 5.85 -7.36 -15.95
C GLU A 144 5.52 -6.47 -17.17
N SER A 145 4.25 -6.44 -17.58
CA SER A 145 3.80 -5.69 -18.76
C SER A 145 2.30 -5.38 -18.70
N ALA A 146 1.80 -4.60 -19.66
CA ALA A 146 0.37 -4.32 -19.82
C ALA A 146 -0.44 -5.60 -20.08
N GLU A 147 0.08 -6.53 -20.87
CA GLU A 147 -0.54 -7.82 -21.16
C GLU A 147 -0.63 -8.67 -19.88
N HIS A 148 0.43 -8.66 -19.06
CA HIS A 148 0.41 -9.34 -17.78
C HIS A 148 -0.65 -8.73 -16.85
N ILE A 149 -0.79 -7.40 -16.78
CA ILE A 149 -1.84 -6.74 -15.98
C ILE A 149 -3.21 -7.25 -16.39
N THR A 150 -3.56 -7.14 -17.68
CA THR A 150 -4.90 -7.47 -18.20
C THR A 150 -5.25 -8.94 -18.11
N GLY A 151 -4.25 -9.82 -18.13
CA GLY A 151 -4.39 -11.28 -17.98
C GLY A 151 -4.36 -11.77 -16.51
N SER A 152 -4.02 -10.92 -15.56
CA SER A 152 -3.83 -11.29 -14.15
C SER A 152 -5.15 -11.33 -13.38
N ARG A 153 -5.25 -12.25 -12.41
CA ARG A 153 -6.31 -12.25 -11.38
C ARG A 153 -6.32 -10.98 -10.51
N HIS A 154 -5.22 -10.24 -10.51
CA HIS A 154 -5.08 -8.97 -9.79
C HIS A 154 -5.52 -7.76 -10.63
N PHE A 155 -5.99 -7.96 -11.86
CA PHE A 155 -6.65 -6.91 -12.64
C PHE A 155 -8.09 -6.73 -12.16
N ARG A 156 -8.27 -5.97 -11.09
CA ARG A 156 -9.55 -5.75 -10.40
C ARG A 156 -10.08 -4.37 -10.67
N LYS A 157 -10.82 -4.21 -11.74
CA LYS A 157 -11.39 -2.94 -12.22
C LYS A 157 -12.36 -2.27 -11.23
N ASP A 158 -12.95 -3.06 -10.33
CA ASP A 158 -13.87 -2.63 -9.29
C ASP A 158 -13.19 -2.20 -7.98
N GLU A 159 -11.88 -2.39 -7.88
CA GLU A 159 -11.11 -2.10 -6.68
C GLU A 159 -9.84 -1.28 -6.95
N HIS A 160 -9.02 -1.68 -7.95
CA HIS A 160 -7.70 -1.13 -8.18
C HIS A 160 -7.75 0.03 -9.18
N ILE A 161 -7.13 1.15 -8.81
CA ILE A 161 -6.93 2.32 -9.66
C ILE A 161 -5.57 2.23 -10.35
N HIS A 162 -4.53 1.82 -9.62
CA HIS A 162 -3.14 1.87 -10.05
C HIS A 162 -2.54 0.47 -10.24
N TYR A 163 -1.66 0.37 -11.24
CA TYR A 163 -0.95 -0.85 -11.62
C TYR A 163 0.50 -0.50 -11.93
N TRP A 164 1.46 -1.18 -11.28
CA TRP A 164 2.88 -0.95 -11.51
C TRP A 164 3.60 -2.24 -11.91
N THR A 165 4.57 -2.12 -12.83
CA THR A 165 5.62 -3.13 -12.93
C THR A 165 6.56 -2.99 -11.73
N HIS A 166 7.40 -4.01 -11.50
CA HIS A 166 8.41 -3.94 -10.42
C HIS A 166 9.31 -2.71 -10.54
N GLU A 167 9.90 -2.50 -11.72
CA GLU A 167 10.78 -1.35 -11.98
C GLU A 167 10.01 -0.02 -11.94
N GLY A 168 8.77 -0.03 -12.44
CA GLY A 168 7.90 1.14 -12.40
C GLY A 168 7.58 1.57 -10.98
N PHE A 169 7.36 0.60 -10.07
CA PHE A 169 7.07 0.89 -8.66
C PHE A 169 8.29 1.47 -7.93
N ILE A 170 9.46 0.89 -8.12
CA ILE A 170 10.72 1.43 -7.58
C ILE A 170 10.98 2.84 -8.11
N ARG A 171 10.78 3.07 -9.41
CA ARG A 171 10.92 4.39 -10.04
C ARG A 171 9.93 5.38 -9.47
N TRP A 172 8.67 4.99 -9.29
CA TRP A 172 7.63 5.84 -8.73
C TRP A 172 8.00 6.29 -7.31
N PHE A 173 8.47 5.37 -6.46
CA PHE A 173 8.97 5.72 -5.12
C PHE A 173 10.19 6.63 -5.16
N SER A 174 11.13 6.40 -6.10
CA SER A 174 12.30 7.27 -6.28
C SER A 174 11.90 8.69 -6.63
N LEU A 175 10.91 8.88 -7.50
CA LEU A 175 10.36 10.21 -7.84
C LEU A 175 9.66 10.88 -6.67
N ASN A 176 9.17 10.10 -5.70
CA ASN A 176 8.56 10.60 -4.46
C ASN A 176 9.56 10.74 -3.30
N GLY A 177 10.87 10.64 -3.58
CA GLY A 177 11.95 10.89 -2.62
C GLY A 177 12.27 9.72 -1.70
N PHE A 178 12.10 8.48 -2.17
CA PHE A 178 12.44 7.26 -1.45
C PHE A 178 13.38 6.38 -2.26
N SER A 179 14.25 5.62 -1.58
CA SER A 179 15.05 4.53 -2.15
C SER A 179 14.47 3.18 -1.73
N CYS A 180 14.49 2.20 -2.63
CA CYS A 180 14.16 0.82 -2.30
C CYS A 180 15.36 0.17 -1.59
N GLU A 181 15.16 -0.23 -0.34
CA GLU A 181 16.22 -0.88 0.48
C GLU A 181 16.07 -2.40 0.48
N GLU A 182 14.84 -2.91 0.39
CA GLU A 182 14.55 -4.33 0.31
C GLU A 182 13.28 -4.56 -0.51
N PHE A 183 13.24 -5.68 -1.23
CA PHE A 183 12.00 -6.28 -1.73
C PHE A 183 12.12 -7.81 -1.67
N ASN A 184 10.98 -8.48 -1.53
CA ASN A 184 10.93 -9.94 -1.51
C ASN A 184 9.56 -10.46 -1.97
N ASP A 185 9.51 -11.75 -2.26
CA ASP A 185 8.31 -12.47 -2.71
C ASP A 185 7.71 -13.35 -1.59
N ALA A 186 8.00 -13.06 -0.31
CA ALA A 186 7.61 -13.88 0.84
C ALA A 186 6.08 -14.14 0.90
N GLU A 187 5.24 -13.12 0.61
CA GLU A 187 3.80 -13.33 0.57
C GLU A 187 3.37 -14.24 -0.60
N SER A 188 4.06 -14.17 -1.75
CA SER A 188 3.84 -15.11 -2.86
C SER A 188 4.19 -16.55 -2.48
N GLU A 189 5.28 -16.74 -1.75
CA GLU A 189 5.74 -18.05 -1.27
C GLU A 189 4.78 -18.66 -0.23
N ILE A 190 4.15 -17.83 0.61
CA ILE A 190 3.12 -18.23 1.58
C ILE A 190 1.79 -18.60 0.86
N GLY A 191 1.62 -18.25 -0.43
CA GLY A 191 0.44 -18.59 -1.23
C GLY A 191 -0.34 -17.41 -1.80
N ARG A 192 0.16 -16.18 -1.64
CA ARG A 192 -0.40 -14.99 -2.27
C ARG A 192 0.30 -14.67 -3.59
N GLU A 193 0.25 -15.61 -4.52
CA GLU A 193 0.90 -15.51 -5.83
C GLU A 193 0.69 -14.15 -6.50
N GLY A 194 1.78 -13.54 -6.99
CA GLY A 194 1.79 -12.24 -7.67
C GLY A 194 1.81 -11.03 -6.73
N ILE A 195 2.01 -11.23 -5.43
CA ILE A 195 2.22 -10.15 -4.46
C ILE A 195 3.70 -10.06 -4.13
N ARG A 196 4.24 -8.84 -4.16
CA ARG A 196 5.62 -8.52 -3.76
C ARG A 196 5.61 -7.52 -2.63
N THR A 197 6.57 -7.65 -1.72
CA THR A 197 6.70 -6.81 -0.53
C THR A 197 7.94 -5.93 -0.66
N TYR A 198 7.86 -4.69 -0.20
CA TYR A 198 8.91 -3.68 -0.34
C TYR A 198 9.13 -2.91 0.95
N ALA A 199 10.38 -2.51 1.20
CA ALA A 199 10.77 -1.51 2.19
C ALA A 199 11.46 -0.33 1.49
N PHE A 200 10.89 0.85 1.61
CA PHE A 200 11.40 2.09 1.04
C PHE A 200 11.85 3.05 2.14
N ARG A 201 13.04 3.62 1.98
CA ARG A 201 13.59 4.61 2.89
C ARG A 201 13.56 5.99 2.27
N ARG A 202 13.15 7.01 3.03
CA ARG A 202 13.21 8.39 2.56
C ARG A 202 14.65 8.84 2.36
N VAL A 203 14.94 9.36 1.18
CA VAL A 203 16.26 9.93 0.84
C VAL A 203 16.38 11.29 1.56
N ARG A 204 17.39 11.43 2.42
CA ARG A 204 17.71 12.71 3.07
C ARG A 204 18.36 13.63 2.03
N ASN A 205 17.75 14.76 1.73
CA ASN A 205 18.40 15.78 0.93
C ASN A 205 19.62 16.31 1.71
N ALA A 206 20.80 16.28 1.09
CA ALA A 206 22.05 16.74 1.69
C ALA A 206 22.04 18.23 2.11
N ASN A 207 21.03 18.99 1.68
CA ASN A 207 20.89 20.42 1.96
C ASN A 207 20.24 20.78 3.31
N GLN A 208 19.94 19.83 4.19
CA GLN A 208 19.38 20.10 5.54
C GLN A 208 20.41 20.01 6.67
N ILE A 209 21.71 19.91 6.37
CA ILE A 209 22.79 19.76 7.40
C ILE A 209 23.43 21.11 7.76
N THR A 210 22.85 22.24 7.45
CA THR A 210 23.40 23.54 7.85
C THR A 210 22.36 24.43 8.49
N THR A 211 21.92 24.11 9.72
CA THR A 211 21.52 25.07 10.77
C THR A 211 21.29 24.32 12.08
N SER A 212 22.33 24.11 12.81
CA SER A 212 22.30 23.91 14.27
C SER A 212 23.39 24.74 14.92
#